data_4537b4ef117afdac767d439a2b092f9b
#
_entry.id   4537b4ef117afdac767d439a2b092f9b
#
_cell.length_a   1.000
_cell.length_b   1.000
_cell.length_c   1.000
_cell.angle_alpha   90.00
_cell.angle_beta   90.00
_cell.angle_gamma   90.00
#
_symmetry.space_group_name_H-M   'P 1'
#
loop_
_entity.id
_entity.type
_entity.pdbx_description
1 polymer ?
#
loop_
_entity_poly.entity_id
_entity_poly.type
_entity_poly.pdbx_seq_one_letter_code
_entity_poly.pdbx_strand_id
1 'polypeptide(L)'
;MANKFFEELSRCFGTKGIESANCEDKRLDVFLHGEPALFISSQNDIFLLSDRCDDQEVGGLYFQAAEIADEVFEYVETVQSTPLLHASGVKENFHLLADFGGAVLAGREREKGLGYEFVTWIWDYNRTGVSRGHYYDDSFREAKQDFAVRSGLISKAQQFTPEQLTELYRATEFFLEEGPEPDSNQLKFLQEARRKIEYVVPNLTDRLEQGQGQNIKEPNSEMKL
;
A
#
# COMPACT_ATOMS: atom_id res chain seq x y z
N MET A 1 -28.36 -9.61 1.45
CA MET A 1 -27.57 -8.60 0.70
C MET A 1 -26.20 -9.21 0.52
N ALA A 2 -25.64 -9.11 -0.68
CA ALA A 2 -24.27 -9.58 -0.90
C ALA A 2 -23.30 -8.83 0.03
N ASN A 3 -22.33 -9.53 0.58
CA ASN A 3 -21.34 -8.91 1.45
C ASN A 3 -20.34 -8.12 0.58
N LYS A 4 -20.44 -6.79 0.60
CA LYS A 4 -19.60 -5.90 -0.22
C LYS A 4 -18.11 -6.12 0.02
N PHE A 5 -17.71 -6.47 1.23
CA PHE A 5 -16.33 -6.82 1.55
C PHE A 5 -15.87 -8.04 0.71
N PHE A 6 -16.66 -9.11 0.66
CA PHE A 6 -16.28 -10.28 -0.14
C PHE A 6 -16.32 -10.04 -1.65
N GLU A 7 -17.28 -9.23 -2.14
CA GLU A 7 -17.32 -8.85 -3.56
C GLU A 7 -16.04 -8.10 -3.94
N GLU A 8 -15.65 -7.12 -3.15
CA GLU A 8 -14.46 -6.32 -3.41
C GLU A 8 -13.16 -7.11 -3.18
N LEU A 9 -13.10 -7.91 -2.12
CA LEU A 9 -11.93 -8.75 -1.83
C LEU A 9 -11.69 -9.77 -2.95
N SER A 10 -12.74 -10.41 -3.46
CA SER A 10 -12.63 -11.31 -4.62
C SER A 10 -12.13 -10.59 -5.86
N ARG A 11 -12.56 -9.35 -6.11
CA ARG A 11 -12.08 -8.51 -7.19
C ARG A 11 -10.57 -8.23 -7.03
N CYS A 12 -10.14 -7.80 -5.85
CA CYS A 12 -8.74 -7.51 -5.55
C CYS A 12 -7.86 -8.75 -5.66
N PHE A 13 -8.31 -9.90 -5.15
CA PHE A 13 -7.61 -11.18 -5.30
C PHE A 13 -7.44 -11.56 -6.77
N GLY A 14 -8.50 -11.43 -7.57
CA GLY A 14 -8.44 -11.71 -9.01
C GLY A 14 -7.37 -10.86 -9.73
N THR A 15 -7.18 -9.59 -9.37
CA THR A 15 -6.13 -8.74 -9.96
C THR A 15 -4.71 -9.18 -9.58
N LYS A 16 -4.56 -9.93 -8.50
CA LYS A 16 -3.28 -10.49 -8.01
C LYS A 16 -3.09 -11.96 -8.37
N GLY A 17 -4.03 -12.54 -9.12
CA GLY A 17 -3.98 -13.96 -9.50
C GLY A 17 -4.28 -14.94 -8.35
N ILE A 18 -4.90 -14.45 -7.26
CA ILE A 18 -5.34 -15.29 -6.14
C ILE A 18 -6.75 -15.79 -6.46
N GLU A 19 -6.91 -17.12 -6.49
CA GLU A 19 -8.19 -17.75 -6.71
C GLU A 19 -9.02 -17.75 -5.42
N SER A 20 -10.30 -17.32 -5.51
CA SER A 20 -11.21 -17.26 -4.37
C SER A 20 -12.65 -17.53 -4.78
N ALA A 21 -13.45 -18.05 -3.84
CA ALA A 21 -14.88 -18.29 -4.02
C ALA A 21 -15.67 -17.86 -2.79
N ASN A 22 -16.75 -17.10 -3.00
CA ASN A 22 -17.65 -16.68 -1.93
C ASN A 22 -18.64 -17.80 -1.60
N CYS A 23 -18.64 -18.25 -0.34
CA CYS A 23 -19.53 -19.29 0.17
C CYS A 23 -20.71 -18.68 0.93
N GLU A 24 -21.83 -18.45 0.22
CA GLU A 24 -23.12 -17.99 0.78
C GLU A 24 -23.03 -16.70 1.61
N ASP A 25 -22.14 -15.78 1.24
CA ASP A 25 -21.85 -14.53 1.98
C ASP A 25 -21.45 -14.71 3.45
N LYS A 26 -20.97 -15.91 3.84
CA LYS A 26 -20.52 -16.21 5.19
C LYS A 26 -19.00 -16.21 5.33
N ARG A 27 -18.32 -16.69 4.29
CA ARG A 27 -16.87 -16.73 4.22
C ARG A 27 -16.40 -16.68 2.77
N LEU A 28 -15.17 -16.23 2.56
CA LEU A 28 -14.48 -16.30 1.30
C LEU A 28 -13.43 -17.40 1.39
N ASP A 29 -13.57 -18.46 0.60
CA ASP A 29 -12.57 -19.52 0.48
C ASP A 29 -11.49 -19.06 -0.50
N VAL A 30 -10.23 -19.32 -0.15
CA VAL A 30 -9.05 -18.98 -0.96
C VAL A 30 -8.30 -20.25 -1.30
N PHE A 31 -7.87 -20.37 -2.56
CA PHE A 31 -7.32 -21.59 -3.12
C PHE A 31 -5.84 -21.43 -3.46
N LEU A 32 -5.10 -22.51 -3.32
CA LEU A 32 -3.74 -22.64 -3.81
C LEU A 32 -3.67 -23.89 -4.70
N HIS A 33 -3.30 -23.71 -5.98
CA HIS A 33 -3.26 -24.77 -6.98
C HIS A 33 -4.61 -25.51 -7.17
N GLY A 34 -5.72 -24.78 -7.03
CA GLY A 34 -7.07 -25.34 -7.16
C GLY A 34 -7.60 -26.06 -5.93
N GLU A 35 -6.81 -26.16 -4.85
CA GLU A 35 -7.20 -26.77 -3.59
C GLU A 35 -7.45 -25.70 -2.51
N PRO A 36 -8.48 -25.83 -1.67
CA PRO A 36 -8.71 -24.90 -0.57
C PRO A 36 -7.50 -24.80 0.36
N ALA A 37 -7.08 -23.60 0.70
CA ALA A 37 -5.92 -23.35 1.56
C ALA A 37 -6.26 -22.60 2.84
N LEU A 38 -7.11 -21.58 2.74
CA LEU A 38 -7.58 -20.77 3.86
C LEU A 38 -8.97 -20.20 3.57
N PHE A 39 -9.61 -19.64 4.57
CA PHE A 39 -10.85 -18.89 4.39
C PHE A 39 -10.84 -17.61 5.24
N ILE A 40 -11.61 -16.61 4.80
CA ILE A 40 -11.73 -15.29 5.42
C ILE A 40 -13.16 -15.09 5.85
N SER A 41 -13.38 -14.70 7.12
CA SER A 41 -14.68 -14.39 7.68
C SER A 41 -15.20 -13.00 7.26
N SER A 42 -16.46 -12.72 7.50
CA SER A 42 -17.04 -11.38 7.28
C SER A 42 -16.49 -10.31 8.22
N GLN A 43 -15.77 -10.68 9.27
CA GLN A 43 -15.05 -9.79 10.20
C GLN A 43 -13.55 -9.68 9.88
N ASN A 44 -13.12 -10.18 8.72
CA ASN A 44 -11.74 -10.21 8.30
C ASN A 44 -10.82 -11.14 9.11
N ASP A 45 -11.38 -12.12 9.85
CA ASP A 45 -10.56 -13.15 10.46
C ASP A 45 -10.11 -14.16 9.41
N ILE A 46 -8.82 -14.53 9.39
CA ILE A 46 -8.27 -15.47 8.43
C ILE A 46 -7.94 -16.78 9.12
N PHE A 47 -8.44 -17.87 8.56
CA PHE A 47 -8.29 -19.22 9.10
C PHE A 47 -7.59 -20.12 8.10
N LEU A 48 -6.44 -20.67 8.49
CA LEU A 48 -5.77 -21.73 7.74
C LEU A 48 -6.53 -23.07 7.92
N LEU A 49 -6.59 -23.86 6.87
CA LEU A 49 -7.07 -25.23 7.00
C LEU A 49 -6.03 -26.06 7.77
N SER A 50 -6.50 -26.87 8.72
CA SER A 50 -5.65 -27.57 9.68
C SER A 50 -4.66 -28.56 9.04
N ASP A 51 -5.00 -29.12 7.90
CA ASP A 51 -4.17 -30.05 7.12
C ASP A 51 -3.14 -29.33 6.22
N ARG A 52 -3.17 -28.01 6.16
CA ARG A 52 -2.28 -27.15 5.34
C ARG A 52 -1.41 -26.21 6.17
N CYS A 53 -1.46 -26.27 7.49
CA CYS A 53 -0.76 -25.33 8.38
C CYS A 53 0.78 -25.38 8.26
N ASP A 54 1.34 -26.52 7.89
CA ASP A 54 2.79 -26.72 7.75
C ASP A 54 3.31 -26.46 6.32
N ASP A 55 2.43 -26.09 5.40
CA ASP A 55 2.77 -25.79 4.00
C ASP A 55 3.33 -24.38 3.87
N GLN A 56 4.60 -24.27 3.47
CA GLN A 56 5.29 -22.98 3.33
C GLN A 56 4.66 -22.09 2.25
N GLU A 57 4.12 -22.66 1.16
CA GLU A 57 3.44 -21.88 0.10
C GLU A 57 2.13 -21.34 0.60
N VAL A 58 1.39 -22.11 1.42
CA VAL A 58 0.17 -21.63 2.09
C VAL A 58 0.49 -20.53 3.09
N GLY A 59 1.62 -20.61 3.79
CA GLY A 59 2.12 -19.53 4.65
C GLY A 59 2.38 -18.23 3.86
N GLY A 60 2.99 -18.34 2.69
CA GLY A 60 3.19 -17.19 1.79
C GLY A 60 1.86 -16.58 1.31
N LEU A 61 0.93 -17.43 0.89
CA LEU A 61 -0.43 -17.01 0.49
C LEU A 61 -1.19 -16.32 1.64
N TYR A 62 -1.06 -16.85 2.86
CA TYR A 62 -1.67 -16.27 4.06
C TYR A 62 -1.24 -14.80 4.25
N PHE A 63 0.05 -14.50 4.22
CA PHE A 63 0.54 -13.14 4.41
C PHE A 63 0.08 -12.20 3.29
N GLN A 64 0.10 -12.67 2.06
CA GLN A 64 -0.37 -11.90 0.91
C GLN A 64 -1.88 -11.64 0.99
N ALA A 65 -2.67 -12.66 1.33
CA ALA A 65 -4.11 -12.53 1.49
C ALA A 65 -4.48 -11.60 2.66
N ALA A 66 -3.75 -11.67 3.77
CA ALA A 66 -3.97 -10.83 4.94
C ALA A 66 -3.73 -9.35 4.62
N GLU A 67 -2.63 -9.01 3.95
CA GLU A 67 -2.35 -7.62 3.58
C GLU A 67 -3.45 -7.03 2.70
N ILE A 68 -3.93 -7.78 1.71
CA ILE A 68 -5.01 -7.33 0.82
C ILE A 68 -6.33 -7.24 1.59
N ALA A 69 -6.65 -8.24 2.39
CA ALA A 69 -7.91 -8.29 3.12
C ALA A 69 -8.03 -7.18 4.17
N ASP A 70 -6.95 -6.87 4.88
CA ASP A 70 -6.90 -5.75 5.84
C ASP A 70 -7.17 -4.41 5.16
N GLU A 71 -6.54 -4.15 4.01
CA GLU A 71 -6.74 -2.91 3.27
C GLU A 71 -8.16 -2.80 2.71
N VAL A 72 -8.68 -3.88 2.12
CA VAL A 72 -10.05 -3.93 1.57
C VAL A 72 -11.09 -3.76 2.68
N PHE A 73 -10.92 -4.45 3.80
CA PHE A 73 -11.84 -4.34 4.94
C PHE A 73 -11.87 -2.91 5.48
N GLU A 74 -10.70 -2.30 5.68
CA GLU A 74 -10.58 -0.93 6.18
C GLU A 74 -11.38 0.05 5.31
N TYR A 75 -11.18 0.05 4.00
CA TYR A 75 -11.83 1.06 3.17
C TYR A 75 -13.30 0.76 2.88
N VAL A 76 -13.69 -0.51 2.75
CA VAL A 76 -15.10 -0.87 2.55
C VAL A 76 -15.93 -0.44 3.76
N GLU A 77 -15.49 -0.78 4.98
CA GLU A 77 -16.15 -0.38 6.23
C GLU A 77 -16.15 1.14 6.39
N THR A 78 -15.03 1.81 6.08
CA THR A 78 -14.94 3.27 6.20
C THR A 78 -15.90 3.96 5.23
N VAL A 79 -15.96 3.55 3.97
CA VAL A 79 -16.91 4.14 3.00
C VAL A 79 -18.36 3.89 3.41
N GLN A 80 -18.70 2.69 3.90
CA GLN A 80 -20.07 2.37 4.30
C GLN A 80 -20.53 3.11 5.57
N SER A 81 -19.60 3.39 6.49
CA SER A 81 -19.94 3.99 7.79
C SER A 81 -19.88 5.52 7.80
N THR A 82 -19.25 6.15 6.80
CA THR A 82 -19.04 7.60 6.79
C THR A 82 -20.12 8.35 6.00
N PRO A 83 -20.41 9.64 6.33
CA PRO A 83 -21.41 10.42 5.64
C PRO A 83 -20.95 10.80 4.22
N LEU A 84 -21.92 11.16 3.37
CA LEU A 84 -21.63 11.73 2.07
C LEU A 84 -20.91 13.08 2.21
N LEU A 85 -19.94 13.31 1.34
CA LEU A 85 -19.27 14.60 1.21
C LEU A 85 -20.17 15.60 0.49
N HIS A 86 -20.60 16.64 1.20
CA HIS A 86 -21.39 17.75 0.64
C HIS A 86 -20.45 18.93 0.34
N ALA A 87 -20.01 19.06 -0.92
CA ALA A 87 -19.13 20.14 -1.35
C ALA A 87 -19.47 20.60 -2.77
N SER A 88 -19.40 21.92 -3.02
CA SER A 88 -19.55 22.47 -4.35
C SER A 88 -18.46 21.93 -5.28
N GLY A 89 -18.85 21.53 -6.48
CA GLY A 89 -17.95 20.96 -7.48
C GLY A 89 -17.84 19.44 -7.46
N VAL A 90 -18.35 18.78 -6.42
CA VAL A 90 -18.47 17.31 -6.35
C VAL A 90 -19.87 16.91 -6.81
N LYS A 91 -19.95 16.12 -7.88
CA LYS A 91 -21.22 15.65 -8.45
C LYS A 91 -21.54 14.22 -8.06
N GLU A 92 -20.50 13.43 -7.84
CA GLU A 92 -20.57 12.04 -7.50
C GLU A 92 -20.77 11.86 -5.99
N ASN A 93 -21.31 10.70 -5.59
CA ASN A 93 -21.60 10.37 -4.20
C ASN A 93 -20.33 9.90 -3.47
N PHE A 94 -19.37 10.80 -3.29
CA PHE A 94 -18.21 10.52 -2.44
C PHE A 94 -18.59 10.57 -0.96
N HIS A 95 -18.05 9.68 -0.18
CA HIS A 95 -18.09 9.69 1.28
C HIS A 95 -16.90 10.45 1.86
N LEU A 96 -17.11 11.20 2.94
CA LEU A 96 -16.06 11.91 3.64
C LEU A 96 -15.35 10.96 4.60
N LEU A 97 -14.18 10.45 4.19
CA LEU A 97 -13.43 9.46 4.99
C LEU A 97 -12.58 10.13 6.06
N ALA A 98 -11.96 11.28 5.74
CA ALA A 98 -11.19 12.07 6.70
C ALA A 98 -11.17 13.56 6.31
N ASP A 99 -11.05 14.44 7.32
CA ASP A 99 -10.99 15.89 7.21
C ASP A 99 -10.06 16.45 8.26
N PHE A 100 -8.91 16.97 7.86
CA PHE A 100 -7.92 17.58 8.74
C PHE A 100 -7.04 18.58 7.98
N GLY A 101 -6.58 19.64 8.66
CA GLY A 101 -5.61 20.60 8.12
C GLY A 101 -6.04 21.29 6.81
N GLY A 102 -7.35 21.31 6.53
CA GLY A 102 -7.89 21.84 5.26
C GLY A 102 -7.86 20.84 4.11
N ALA A 103 -7.33 19.63 4.31
CA ALA A 103 -7.38 18.53 3.35
C ALA A 103 -8.56 17.60 3.64
N VAL A 104 -9.08 16.99 2.57
CA VAL A 104 -10.16 16.00 2.60
C VAL A 104 -9.65 14.71 1.95
N LEU A 105 -9.91 13.58 2.58
CA LEU A 105 -9.87 12.26 1.96
C LEU A 105 -11.31 11.80 1.73
N ALA A 106 -11.63 11.42 0.52
CA ALA A 106 -12.95 10.93 0.17
C ALA A 106 -12.85 9.64 -0.65
N GLY A 107 -13.89 8.82 -0.57
CA GLY A 107 -13.97 7.57 -1.30
C GLY A 107 -15.40 7.26 -1.73
N ARG A 108 -15.54 6.49 -2.79
CA ARG A 108 -16.83 5.99 -3.26
C ARG A 108 -16.70 4.60 -3.87
N GLU A 109 -17.78 3.86 -3.81
CA GLU A 109 -17.95 2.70 -4.66
C GLU A 109 -18.26 3.17 -6.09
N ARG A 110 -17.55 2.63 -7.07
CA ARG A 110 -17.86 2.83 -8.49
C ARG A 110 -19.09 2.01 -8.90
N GLU A 111 -19.44 2.05 -10.17
CA GLU A 111 -20.47 1.16 -10.71
C GLU A 111 -20.15 -0.30 -10.38
N LYS A 112 -21.19 -1.11 -10.23
CA LYS A 112 -21.09 -2.50 -9.77
C LYS A 112 -19.97 -3.28 -10.48
N GLY A 113 -19.04 -3.80 -9.70
CA GLY A 113 -17.92 -4.61 -10.17
C GLY A 113 -16.66 -3.84 -10.59
N LEU A 114 -16.68 -2.49 -10.56
CA LEU A 114 -15.52 -1.65 -10.88
C LEU A 114 -14.68 -1.26 -9.65
N GLY A 115 -15.08 -1.73 -8.46
CA GLY A 115 -14.37 -1.46 -7.20
C GLY A 115 -14.61 -0.07 -6.65
N TYR A 116 -13.61 0.48 -5.99
CA TYR A 116 -13.67 1.76 -5.31
C TYR A 116 -12.80 2.82 -6.01
N GLU A 117 -13.03 4.08 -5.65
CA GLU A 117 -12.23 5.22 -6.09
C GLU A 117 -12.00 6.15 -4.91
N PHE A 118 -10.76 6.60 -4.77
CA PHE A 118 -10.34 7.48 -3.69
C PHE A 118 -9.79 8.78 -4.26
N VAL A 119 -9.99 9.87 -3.51
CA VAL A 119 -9.52 11.18 -3.91
C VAL A 119 -9.16 12.01 -2.68
N THR A 120 -8.14 12.84 -2.81
CA THR A 120 -7.85 13.87 -1.85
C THR A 120 -8.13 15.22 -2.44
N TRP A 121 -8.76 16.12 -1.68
CA TRP A 121 -9.04 17.51 -2.05
C TRP A 121 -8.53 18.48 -1.00
N ILE A 122 -8.50 19.74 -1.34
CA ILE A 122 -8.34 20.86 -0.42
C ILE A 122 -9.65 21.63 -0.35
N TRP A 123 -10.12 21.92 0.86
CA TRP A 123 -11.26 22.82 1.06
C TRP A 123 -10.97 24.21 0.52
N ASP A 124 -11.99 24.87 0.01
CA ASP A 124 -11.96 26.33 -0.15
C ASP A 124 -11.93 27.03 1.23
N TYR A 125 -11.73 28.36 1.20
CA TYR A 125 -11.61 29.14 2.44
C TYR A 125 -12.87 29.03 3.33
N ASN A 126 -14.05 28.97 2.72
CA ASN A 126 -15.33 28.90 3.43
C ASN A 126 -15.78 27.46 3.72
N ARG A 127 -15.03 26.46 3.28
CA ARG A 127 -15.38 25.04 3.40
C ARG A 127 -16.72 24.67 2.75
N THR A 128 -17.08 25.38 1.67
CA THR A 128 -18.30 25.11 0.89
C THR A 128 -18.03 24.32 -0.38
N GLY A 129 -16.78 24.29 -0.83
CA GLY A 129 -16.32 23.56 -1.99
C GLY A 129 -14.94 22.97 -1.81
N VAL A 130 -14.57 22.10 -2.72
CA VAL A 130 -13.26 21.46 -2.75
C VAL A 130 -12.57 21.70 -4.09
N SER A 131 -11.24 21.69 -4.07
CA SER A 131 -10.40 21.90 -5.24
C SER A 131 -9.12 21.08 -5.17
N ARG A 132 -8.30 21.11 -6.23
CA ARG A 132 -7.00 20.45 -6.32
C ARG A 132 -7.10 18.96 -6.00
N GLY A 133 -8.02 18.26 -6.68
CA GLY A 133 -8.22 16.82 -6.53
C GLY A 133 -7.03 16.01 -7.05
N HIS A 134 -6.57 15.05 -6.23
CA HIS A 134 -5.68 13.97 -6.65
C HIS A 134 -6.47 12.67 -6.55
N TYR A 135 -6.58 11.97 -7.68
CA TYR A 135 -7.37 10.75 -7.82
C TYR A 135 -6.45 9.53 -7.80
N TYR A 136 -6.82 8.51 -7.04
CA TYR A 136 -6.00 7.33 -6.75
C TYR A 136 -6.63 6.01 -7.20
N ASP A 137 -7.64 6.09 -8.08
CA ASP A 137 -8.40 4.92 -8.49
C ASP A 137 -8.72 4.01 -7.29
N ASP A 138 -8.27 2.76 -7.26
CA ASP A 138 -8.49 1.81 -6.16
C ASP A 138 -7.34 1.78 -5.12
N SER A 139 -6.37 2.67 -5.21
CA SER A 139 -5.25 2.70 -4.25
C SER A 139 -5.59 3.53 -3.00
N PHE A 140 -6.24 2.90 -2.03
CA PHE A 140 -6.56 3.55 -0.75
C PHE A 140 -5.31 3.93 0.04
N ARG A 141 -4.27 3.11 -0.02
CA ARG A 141 -2.97 3.37 0.63
C ARG A 141 -2.33 4.66 0.14
N GLU A 142 -2.26 4.87 -1.19
CA GLU A 142 -1.70 6.08 -1.77
C GLU A 142 -2.55 7.31 -1.44
N ALA A 143 -3.87 7.19 -1.47
CA ALA A 143 -4.77 8.25 -1.08
C ALA A 143 -4.60 8.67 0.40
N LYS A 144 -4.47 7.71 1.32
CA LYS A 144 -4.15 7.97 2.74
C LYS A 144 -2.80 8.69 2.90
N GLN A 145 -1.80 8.26 2.15
CA GLN A 145 -0.45 8.84 2.20
C GLN A 145 -0.44 10.29 1.71
N ASP A 146 -1.09 10.58 0.58
CA ASP A 146 -1.24 11.95 0.07
C ASP A 146 -2.04 12.82 1.04
N PHE A 147 -3.14 12.29 1.59
CA PHE A 147 -3.92 13.01 2.62
C PHE A 147 -3.07 13.37 3.83
N ALA A 148 -2.26 12.45 4.35
CA ALA A 148 -1.38 12.70 5.49
C ALA A 148 -0.39 13.85 5.23
N VAL A 149 0.13 13.95 4.01
CA VAL A 149 1.01 15.06 3.61
C VAL A 149 0.25 16.34 3.41
N ARG A 150 -0.86 16.32 2.67
CA ARG A 150 -1.64 17.52 2.32
C ARG A 150 -2.30 18.14 3.55
N SER A 151 -2.68 17.32 4.52
CA SER A 151 -3.24 17.76 5.80
C SER A 151 -2.17 18.28 6.79
N GLY A 152 -0.88 18.08 6.50
CA GLY A 152 0.21 18.45 7.39
C GLY A 152 0.45 17.48 8.55
N LEU A 153 -0.21 16.31 8.57
CA LEU A 153 0.06 15.26 9.56
C LEU A 153 1.49 14.70 9.41
N ILE A 154 1.99 14.63 8.18
CA ILE A 154 3.35 14.21 7.85
C ILE A 154 3.99 15.31 7.00
N SER A 155 5.20 15.75 7.36
CA SER A 155 5.96 16.68 6.53
C SER A 155 6.44 15.98 5.25
N LYS A 156 6.31 16.66 4.11
CA LYS A 156 6.86 16.15 2.84
C LYS A 156 8.38 15.87 2.93
N ALA A 157 9.10 16.62 3.75
CA ALA A 157 10.52 16.40 3.97
C ALA A 157 10.86 15.11 4.75
N GLN A 158 9.85 14.46 5.36
CA GLN A 158 10.02 13.17 6.05
C GLN A 158 9.71 11.97 5.15
N GLN A 159 9.31 12.22 3.91
CA GLN A 159 9.06 11.16 2.93
C GLN A 159 10.29 10.93 2.07
N PHE A 160 10.62 9.66 1.89
CA PHE A 160 11.61 9.21 0.93
C PHE A 160 10.92 8.40 -0.16
N THR A 161 11.35 8.58 -1.41
CA THR A 161 10.90 7.72 -2.50
C THR A 161 11.56 6.34 -2.41
N PRO A 162 11.00 5.29 -3.05
CA PRO A 162 11.65 3.99 -3.12
C PRO A 162 13.08 4.06 -3.66
N GLU A 163 13.33 4.94 -4.63
CA GLU A 163 14.66 5.18 -5.22
C GLU A 163 15.61 5.77 -4.18
N GLN A 164 15.18 6.78 -3.43
CA GLN A 164 15.97 7.39 -2.36
C GLN A 164 16.28 6.39 -1.25
N LEU A 165 15.30 5.56 -0.86
CA LEU A 165 15.50 4.50 0.13
C LEU A 165 16.46 3.43 -0.38
N THR A 166 16.40 3.06 -1.66
CA THR A 166 17.36 2.13 -2.28
C THR A 166 18.79 2.67 -2.21
N GLU A 167 18.98 3.95 -2.53
CA GLU A 167 20.33 4.58 -2.43
C GLU A 167 20.81 4.68 -0.98
N LEU A 168 19.93 4.98 -0.03
CA LEU A 168 20.28 4.95 1.40
C LEU A 168 20.65 3.53 1.86
N TYR A 169 19.97 2.51 1.36
CA TYR A 169 20.32 1.11 1.64
C TYR A 169 21.73 0.78 1.14
N ARG A 170 22.05 1.11 -0.12
CA ARG A 170 23.41 0.94 -0.69
C ARG A 170 24.47 1.67 0.13
N ALA A 171 24.19 2.90 0.53
CA ALA A 171 25.11 3.67 1.34
C ALA A 171 25.37 2.99 2.70
N THR A 172 24.35 2.39 3.31
CA THR A 172 24.53 1.64 4.56
C THR A 172 25.30 0.34 4.36
N GLU A 173 25.10 -0.38 3.26
CA GLU A 173 25.91 -1.56 2.90
C GLU A 173 27.37 -1.18 2.71
N PHE A 174 27.64 -0.20 1.86
CA PHE A 174 29.01 0.29 1.63
C PHE A 174 29.71 0.70 2.93
N PHE A 175 29.00 1.43 3.80
CA PHE A 175 29.56 1.82 5.10
C PHE A 175 29.91 0.62 5.99
N LEU A 176 29.10 -0.42 5.99
CA LEU A 176 29.32 -1.63 6.80
C LEU A 176 30.47 -2.51 6.25
N GLU A 177 30.70 -2.47 4.92
CA GLU A 177 31.73 -3.28 4.25
C GLU A 177 33.09 -2.57 4.20
N GLU A 178 33.10 -1.31 3.84
CA GLU A 178 34.32 -0.53 3.52
C GLU A 178 34.58 0.61 4.51
N GLY A 179 33.63 0.92 5.39
CA GLY A 179 33.70 2.02 6.34
C GLY A 179 34.50 1.67 7.62
N PRO A 180 34.65 2.64 8.51
CA PRO A 180 35.21 2.38 9.84
C PRO A 180 34.27 1.47 10.64
N GLU A 181 34.84 0.67 11.54
CA GLU A 181 34.07 -0.24 12.40
C GLU A 181 33.05 0.55 13.24
N PRO A 182 31.74 0.30 13.07
CA PRO A 182 30.70 1.02 13.80
C PRO A 182 30.68 0.60 15.28
N ASP A 183 30.40 1.52 16.18
CA ASP A 183 30.08 1.17 17.55
C ASP A 183 28.75 0.37 17.64
N SER A 184 28.50 -0.24 18.82
CA SER A 184 27.32 -1.10 19.03
C SER A 184 25.98 -0.39 18.79
N ASN A 185 25.89 0.93 19.09
CA ASN A 185 24.67 1.70 18.87
C ASN A 185 24.51 2.04 17.39
N GLN A 186 25.60 2.47 16.73
CA GLN A 186 25.59 2.72 15.29
C GLN A 186 25.17 1.49 14.51
N LEU A 187 25.75 0.32 14.83
CA LEU A 187 25.40 -0.93 14.18
C LEU A 187 23.91 -1.25 14.34
N LYS A 188 23.37 -1.08 15.55
CA LYS A 188 21.95 -1.30 15.82
C LYS A 188 21.07 -0.38 14.97
N PHE A 189 21.37 0.92 14.92
CA PHE A 189 20.58 1.89 14.14
C PHE A 189 20.66 1.62 12.63
N LEU A 190 21.82 1.25 12.10
CA LEU A 190 21.97 0.87 10.70
C LEU A 190 21.16 -0.38 10.36
N GLN A 191 21.20 -1.40 11.20
CA GLN A 191 20.41 -2.62 11.01
C GLN A 191 18.90 -2.37 11.09
N GLU A 192 18.45 -1.51 12.01
CA GLU A 192 17.04 -1.12 12.11
C GLU A 192 16.58 -0.32 10.88
N ALA A 193 17.42 0.60 10.37
CA ALA A 193 17.14 1.38 9.17
C ALA A 193 17.02 0.46 7.94
N ARG A 194 17.97 -0.48 7.77
CA ARG A 194 17.93 -1.48 6.67
C ARG A 194 16.65 -2.31 6.70
N ARG A 195 16.27 -2.88 7.85
CA ARG A 195 15.01 -3.65 7.97
C ARG A 195 13.78 -2.82 7.59
N LYS A 196 13.73 -1.53 7.99
CA LYS A 196 12.62 -0.64 7.60
C LYS A 196 12.60 -0.42 6.10
N ILE A 197 13.75 -0.24 5.45
CA ILE A 197 13.84 -0.07 4.01
C ILE A 197 13.41 -1.36 3.29
N GLU A 198 13.90 -2.52 3.73
CA GLU A 198 13.50 -3.83 3.20
C GLU A 198 11.97 -4.04 3.28
N TYR A 199 11.36 -3.58 4.36
CA TYR A 199 9.91 -3.69 4.54
C TYR A 199 9.10 -2.77 3.62
N VAL A 200 9.56 -1.53 3.36
CA VAL A 200 8.77 -0.53 2.63
C VAL A 200 9.11 -0.42 1.15
N VAL A 201 10.25 -0.93 0.69
CA VAL A 201 10.66 -0.88 -0.72
C VAL A 201 10.34 -2.20 -1.41
N PRO A 202 9.31 -2.25 -2.27
CA PRO A 202 9.00 -3.46 -3.01
C PRO A 202 10.11 -3.78 -4.00
N ASN A 203 10.44 -5.09 -4.12
CA ASN A 203 11.47 -5.60 -5.04
C ASN A 203 12.85 -4.94 -4.84
N LEU A 204 13.24 -4.70 -3.59
CA LEU A 204 14.50 -4.04 -3.25
C LEU A 204 15.70 -4.77 -3.89
N THR A 205 15.73 -6.10 -3.88
CA THR A 205 16.80 -6.90 -4.48
C THR A 205 16.99 -6.59 -5.96
N ASP A 206 15.89 -6.57 -6.74
CA ASP A 206 15.94 -6.26 -8.17
C ASP A 206 16.44 -4.83 -8.41
N ARG A 207 16.05 -3.88 -7.56
CA ARG A 207 16.50 -2.48 -7.63
C ARG A 207 17.99 -2.33 -7.31
N LEU A 208 18.50 -3.12 -6.38
CA LEU A 208 19.92 -3.13 -6.05
C LEU A 208 20.77 -3.67 -7.20
N GLU A 209 20.33 -4.73 -7.88
CA GLU A 209 21.01 -5.31 -9.03
C GLU A 209 21.03 -4.37 -10.24
N GLN A 210 19.92 -3.68 -10.54
CA GLN A 210 19.83 -2.74 -11.66
C GLN A 210 20.79 -1.54 -11.55
N GLY A 211 21.13 -1.11 -10.33
CA GLY A 211 22.06 0.00 -10.10
C GLY A 211 23.54 -0.34 -10.30
N GLN A 212 23.92 -1.61 -10.23
CA GLN A 212 25.31 -2.04 -10.44
C GLN A 212 25.72 -2.01 -11.92
N GLY A 213 24.76 -2.06 -12.85
CA GLY A 213 25.04 -2.05 -14.30
C GLY A 213 25.36 -0.69 -14.93
N GLN A 214 25.22 0.43 -14.23
CA GLN A 214 25.38 1.77 -14.81
C GLN A 214 26.69 2.49 -14.44
N ASN A 215 27.54 1.93 -13.62
CA ASN A 215 28.76 2.60 -13.11
C ASN A 215 30.06 2.24 -13.82
N ILE A 216 30.02 1.77 -15.09
CA ILE A 216 31.22 1.64 -15.93
C ILE A 216 31.09 2.61 -17.12
N LYS A 217 31.16 3.91 -16.86
CA LYS A 217 31.65 4.87 -17.86
C LYS A 217 32.99 5.37 -17.37
N GLU A 218 34.05 4.87 -17.99
CA GLU A 218 35.43 5.40 -17.85
C GLU A 218 35.42 6.90 -18.11
N PRO A 219 36.19 7.69 -17.34
CA PRO A 219 36.41 9.10 -17.67
C PRO A 219 37.26 9.17 -18.93
N ASN A 220 36.68 9.72 -19.99
CA ASN A 220 37.37 10.03 -21.23
C ASN A 220 38.59 10.90 -20.96
N SER A 221 39.78 10.29 -21.07
CA SER A 221 41.05 10.96 -21.13
C SER A 221 41.27 11.51 -22.54
N GLU A 222 40.85 12.74 -22.80
CA GLU A 222 41.42 13.54 -23.91
C GLU A 222 41.59 14.98 -23.45
N MET A 223 42.70 15.20 -22.76
CA MET A 223 43.34 16.51 -22.75
C MET A 223 44.41 16.46 -23.83
N LYS A 224 44.16 17.03 -25.02
CA LYS A 224 45.15 17.38 -25.98
C LYS A 224 45.52 18.86 -25.83
N LEU A 225 46.82 19.10 -25.74
CA LEU A 225 47.56 20.35 -25.74
C LEU A 225 47.12 21.36 -26.79
#